data_60cf08003f1a54f6688423398785ba70
#
_entry.id   60cf08003f1a54f6688423398785ba70
#
_cell.length_a   1.000
_cell.length_b   1.000
_cell.length_c   1.000
_cell.angle_alpha   90.00
_cell.angle_beta   90.00
_cell.angle_gamma   90.00
#
_symmetry.space_group_name_H-M   'P 1'
#
loop_
_entity.id
_entity.type
_entity.pdbx_description
1 polymer ?
#
loop_
_entity_poly.entity_id
_entity_poly.type
_entity_poly.pdbx_seq_one_letter_code
_entity_poly.pdbx_strand_id
1 'polypeptide(L)'
;MVTPQELVQAGLYPDEQTVAEEALQVLWQERPQLRLDWAVYQYQSQEISLAKAAAMAGVSFDRMKAILRQRGIQPRLGPETVDEVRQELNVIAQTLTRHD
;
A
#
# COMPACT_ATOMS: atom_id res chain seq x y z
N MET A 1 10.61 20.60 -19.03
CA MET A 1 10.72 19.31 -18.32
C MET A 1 10.97 18.19 -19.33
N VAL A 2 11.81 17.23 -18.97
CA VAL A 2 12.13 16.11 -19.84
C VAL A 2 10.93 15.18 -20.01
N THR A 3 10.78 14.61 -21.21
CA THR A 3 9.76 13.62 -21.49
C THR A 3 10.36 12.21 -21.54
N PRO A 4 9.54 11.15 -21.32
CA PRO A 4 10.03 9.78 -21.47
C PRO A 4 10.63 9.52 -22.85
N GLN A 5 10.03 10.07 -23.90
CA GLN A 5 10.51 9.92 -25.26
C GLN A 5 11.92 10.49 -25.44
N GLU A 6 12.19 11.64 -24.85
CA GLU A 6 13.51 12.27 -24.91
C GLU A 6 14.57 11.40 -24.24
N LEU A 7 14.23 10.74 -23.14
CA LEU A 7 15.17 9.84 -22.46
C LEU A 7 15.50 8.62 -23.31
N VAL A 8 14.51 8.10 -24.04
CA VAL A 8 14.72 6.99 -24.96
C VAL A 8 15.58 7.43 -26.15
N GLN A 9 15.28 8.60 -26.73
CA GLN A 9 16.05 9.14 -27.87
C GLN A 9 17.49 9.41 -27.48
N ALA A 10 17.76 9.79 -26.24
CA ALA A 10 19.09 10.01 -25.75
C ALA A 10 19.87 8.70 -25.47
N GLY A 11 19.23 7.55 -25.63
CA GLY A 11 19.85 6.25 -25.40
C GLY A 11 19.99 5.89 -23.93
N LEU A 12 19.31 6.60 -23.03
CA LEU A 12 19.41 6.38 -21.59
C LEU A 12 18.45 5.29 -21.12
N TYR A 13 17.39 5.01 -21.88
CA TYR A 13 16.39 4.00 -21.60
C TYR A 13 16.05 3.23 -22.88
N PRO A 14 15.73 1.93 -22.76
CA PRO A 14 15.40 1.14 -23.95
C PRO A 14 14.03 1.47 -24.54
N ASP A 15 13.07 1.91 -23.70
CA ASP A 15 11.71 2.22 -24.15
C ASP A 15 11.01 3.10 -23.10
N GLU A 16 9.85 3.65 -23.48
CA GLU A 16 9.08 4.52 -22.62
C GLU A 16 8.47 3.78 -21.42
N GLN A 17 8.12 2.51 -21.60
CA GLN A 17 7.55 1.69 -20.54
C GLN A 17 8.56 1.54 -19.38
N THR A 18 9.82 1.31 -19.70
CA THR A 18 10.86 1.20 -18.66
C THR A 18 11.00 2.50 -17.89
N VAL A 19 10.92 3.64 -18.57
CA VAL A 19 10.93 4.94 -17.89
C VAL A 19 9.75 5.04 -16.93
N ALA A 20 8.56 4.66 -17.38
CA ALA A 20 7.36 4.74 -16.55
C ALA A 20 7.45 3.83 -15.34
N GLU A 21 7.94 2.61 -15.51
CA GLU A 21 8.09 1.65 -14.42
C GLU A 21 9.05 2.16 -13.35
N GLU A 22 10.19 2.68 -13.77
CA GLU A 22 11.17 3.23 -12.83
C GLU A 22 10.62 4.46 -12.13
N ALA A 23 9.95 5.34 -12.88
CA ALA A 23 9.34 6.53 -12.29
C ALA A 23 8.28 6.17 -11.24
N LEU A 24 7.48 5.14 -11.49
CA LEU A 24 6.49 4.67 -10.53
C LEU A 24 7.14 4.12 -9.27
N GLN A 25 8.25 3.38 -9.40
CA GLN A 25 8.98 2.90 -8.23
C GLN A 25 9.47 4.05 -7.38
N VAL A 26 10.04 5.07 -8.01
CA VAL A 26 10.53 6.26 -7.29
C VAL A 26 9.37 6.97 -6.59
N LEU A 27 8.27 7.18 -7.30
CA LEU A 27 7.09 7.82 -6.71
C LEU A 27 6.55 7.03 -5.52
N TRP A 28 6.52 5.70 -5.64
CA TRP A 28 6.02 4.83 -4.57
C TRP A 28 6.90 4.91 -3.32
N GLN A 29 8.21 5.03 -3.50
CA GLN A 29 9.15 5.16 -2.39
C GLN A 29 9.17 6.55 -1.79
N GLU A 30 9.08 7.59 -2.62
CA GLU A 30 9.25 8.97 -2.20
C GLU A 30 7.95 9.62 -1.74
N ARG A 31 6.80 9.02 -2.05
CA ARG A 31 5.50 9.60 -1.75
C ARG A 31 4.62 8.65 -0.94
N PRO A 32 4.84 8.58 0.39
CA PRO A 32 4.00 7.74 1.24
C PRO A 32 2.51 8.09 1.16
N GLN A 33 2.20 9.36 0.94
CA GLN A 33 0.81 9.80 0.80
C GLN A 33 0.15 9.18 -0.43
N LEU A 34 0.89 9.03 -1.51
CA LEU A 34 0.37 8.37 -2.72
C LEU A 34 0.03 6.91 -2.44
N ARG A 35 0.89 6.20 -1.71
CA ARG A 35 0.63 4.83 -1.32
C ARG A 35 -0.61 4.71 -0.46
N LEU A 36 -0.75 5.62 0.50
CA LEU A 36 -1.91 5.66 1.38
C LEU A 36 -3.19 5.89 0.58
N ASP A 37 -3.17 6.90 -0.30
CA ASP A 37 -4.34 7.24 -1.10
C ASP A 37 -4.73 6.08 -2.03
N TRP A 38 -3.75 5.39 -2.61
CA TRP A 38 -3.99 4.21 -3.44
C TRP A 38 -4.59 3.07 -2.63
N ALA A 39 -4.07 2.82 -1.41
CA ALA A 39 -4.59 1.78 -0.55
C ALA A 39 -6.05 2.07 -0.15
N VAL A 40 -6.37 3.33 0.16
CA VAL A 40 -7.74 3.74 0.48
C VAL A 40 -8.65 3.53 -0.74
N TYR A 41 -8.20 3.91 -1.92
CA TYR A 41 -8.95 3.72 -3.15
C TYR A 41 -9.26 2.23 -3.38
N GLN A 42 -8.26 1.36 -3.25
CA GLN A 42 -8.43 -0.07 -3.41
C GLN A 42 -9.40 -0.64 -2.39
N TYR A 43 -9.32 -0.16 -1.16
CA TYR A 43 -10.21 -0.60 -0.11
C TYR A 43 -11.65 -0.18 -0.40
N GLN A 44 -11.87 1.05 -0.87
CA GLN A 44 -13.20 1.54 -1.20
C GLN A 44 -13.83 0.76 -2.35
N SER A 45 -13.04 0.34 -3.31
CA SER A 45 -13.55 -0.46 -4.43
C SER A 45 -13.79 -1.93 -4.05
N GLN A 46 -13.50 -2.29 -2.80
CA GLN A 46 -13.71 -3.62 -2.21
C GLN A 46 -12.80 -4.69 -2.83
N GLU A 47 -11.70 -4.28 -3.44
CA GLU A 47 -10.76 -5.23 -4.02
C GLU A 47 -9.80 -5.82 -2.99
N ILE A 48 -9.63 -5.17 -1.84
CA ILE A 48 -8.69 -5.63 -0.83
C ILE A 48 -9.30 -5.54 0.57
N SER A 49 -8.75 -6.32 1.50
CA SER A 49 -9.14 -6.29 2.90
C SER A 49 -8.52 -5.10 3.63
N LEU A 50 -9.01 -4.83 4.83
CA LEU A 50 -8.46 -3.78 5.68
C LEU A 50 -7.00 -4.07 6.04
N ALA A 51 -6.68 -5.32 6.39
CA ALA A 51 -5.31 -5.71 6.73
C ALA A 51 -4.38 -5.50 5.55
N LYS A 52 -4.81 -5.87 4.35
CA LYS A 52 -4.01 -5.69 3.13
C LYS A 52 -3.83 -4.22 2.81
N ALA A 53 -4.88 -3.40 2.97
CA ALA A 53 -4.78 -1.96 2.76
C ALA A 53 -3.76 -1.33 3.70
N ALA A 54 -3.77 -1.73 4.98
CA ALA A 54 -2.80 -1.23 5.96
C ALA A 54 -1.37 -1.61 5.56
N ALA A 55 -1.17 -2.85 5.13
CA ALA A 55 0.14 -3.33 4.69
C ALA A 55 0.63 -2.56 3.47
N MET A 56 -0.25 -2.33 2.48
CA MET A 56 0.09 -1.57 1.28
C MET A 56 0.48 -0.13 1.61
N ALA A 57 -0.23 0.49 2.56
CA ALA A 57 0.04 1.85 2.97
C ALA A 57 1.25 1.96 3.89
N GLY A 58 1.74 0.83 4.42
CA GLY A 58 2.86 0.84 5.35
C GLY A 58 2.50 1.36 6.73
N VAL A 59 1.26 1.17 7.17
CA VAL A 59 0.77 1.60 8.47
C VAL A 59 0.19 0.42 9.25
N SER A 60 0.01 0.59 10.54
CA SER A 60 -0.62 -0.43 11.37
C SER A 60 -2.11 -0.57 11.03
N PHE A 61 -2.69 -1.68 11.43
CA PHE A 61 -4.12 -1.94 11.26
C PHE A 61 -4.96 -0.86 11.95
N ASP A 62 -4.61 -0.54 13.20
CA ASP A 62 -5.32 0.49 13.95
C ASP A 62 -5.19 1.88 13.34
N ARG A 63 -3.99 2.18 12.83
CA ARG A 63 -3.76 3.46 12.15
C ARG A 63 -4.61 3.55 10.89
N MET A 64 -4.71 2.46 10.12
CA MET A 64 -5.52 2.43 8.92
C MET A 64 -6.99 2.66 9.23
N LYS A 65 -7.50 2.04 10.29
CA LYS A 65 -8.88 2.29 10.74
C LYS A 65 -9.12 3.75 11.05
N ALA A 66 -8.18 4.37 11.78
CA ALA A 66 -8.29 5.80 12.12
C ALA A 66 -8.29 6.67 10.88
N ILE A 67 -7.42 6.38 9.91
CA ILE A 67 -7.36 7.12 8.65
C ILE A 67 -8.67 7.03 7.90
N LEU A 68 -9.24 5.83 7.79
CA LEU A 68 -10.51 5.63 7.11
C LEU A 68 -11.63 6.41 7.77
N ARG A 69 -11.70 6.37 9.11
CA ARG A 69 -12.70 7.11 9.85
C ARG A 69 -12.58 8.61 9.64
N GLN A 70 -11.34 9.13 9.64
CA GLN A 70 -11.09 10.54 9.37
C GLN A 70 -11.58 10.97 8.00
N ARG A 71 -11.55 10.05 7.03
CA ARG A 71 -12.02 10.31 5.68
C ARG A 71 -13.51 10.02 5.49
N GLY A 72 -14.21 9.67 6.57
CA GLY A 72 -15.63 9.36 6.51
C GLY A 72 -15.94 8.00 5.93
N ILE A 73 -14.97 7.10 5.92
CA ILE A 73 -15.12 5.74 5.39
C ILE A 73 -15.29 4.78 6.55
N GLN A 74 -16.38 4.01 6.53
CA GLN A 74 -16.65 3.02 7.57
C GLN A 74 -15.81 1.78 7.34
N PRO A 75 -14.90 1.41 8.28
CA PRO A 75 -14.14 0.18 8.12
C PRO A 75 -15.06 -1.06 8.14
N ARG A 76 -14.80 -1.98 7.24
CA ARG A 76 -15.53 -3.25 7.19
C ARG A 76 -14.86 -4.25 8.13
N LEU A 77 -15.63 -4.77 9.08
CA LEU A 77 -15.17 -5.77 10.04
C LEU A 77 -15.99 -7.05 9.87
N GLY A 78 -15.93 -7.60 8.64
CA GLY A 78 -16.58 -8.87 8.34
C GLY A 78 -15.73 -10.06 8.77
N PRO A 79 -16.27 -11.28 8.64
CA PRO A 79 -15.57 -12.50 9.07
C PRO A 79 -14.18 -12.65 8.45
N GLU A 80 -14.02 -12.35 7.16
CA GLU A 80 -12.73 -12.45 6.48
C GLU A 80 -11.71 -11.52 7.08
N THR A 81 -12.12 -10.28 7.34
CA THR A 81 -11.25 -9.27 7.94
C THR A 81 -10.83 -9.69 9.35
N VAL A 82 -11.75 -10.26 10.11
CA VAL A 82 -11.47 -10.75 11.47
C VAL A 82 -10.45 -11.88 11.41
N ASP A 83 -10.60 -12.81 10.48
CA ASP A 83 -9.66 -13.92 10.32
C ASP A 83 -8.26 -13.41 9.95
N GLU A 84 -8.17 -12.43 9.06
CA GLU A 84 -6.89 -11.84 8.69
C GLU A 84 -6.21 -11.16 9.87
N VAL A 85 -6.97 -10.44 10.69
CA VAL A 85 -6.46 -9.80 11.90
C VAL A 85 -5.94 -10.87 12.87
N ARG A 86 -6.67 -11.96 13.04
CA ARG A 86 -6.24 -13.06 13.89
C ARG A 86 -4.92 -13.64 13.41
N GLN A 87 -4.75 -13.82 12.12
CA GLN A 87 -3.51 -14.33 11.54
C GLN A 87 -2.35 -13.38 11.83
N GLU A 88 -2.54 -12.09 11.67
CA GLU A 88 -1.52 -11.10 11.99
C GLU A 88 -1.16 -11.13 13.46
N LEU A 89 -2.15 -11.17 14.33
CA LEU A 89 -1.92 -11.22 15.77
C LEU A 89 -1.17 -12.51 16.17
N ASN A 90 -1.51 -13.61 15.55
CA ASN A 90 -0.83 -14.88 15.81
C ASN A 90 0.64 -14.81 15.38
N VAL A 91 0.94 -14.21 14.24
CA VAL A 91 2.30 -14.02 13.77
C VAL A 91 3.08 -13.14 14.74
N ILE A 92 2.48 -12.05 15.19
CA ILE A 92 3.10 -11.15 16.17
C ILE A 92 3.36 -11.88 17.48
N ALA A 93 2.39 -12.64 17.98
CA ALA A 93 2.52 -13.40 19.23
C ALA A 93 3.65 -14.43 19.11
N GLN A 94 3.73 -15.16 17.99
CA GLN A 94 4.79 -16.12 17.77
C GLN A 94 6.17 -15.46 17.73
N THR A 95 6.26 -14.29 17.10
CA THR A 95 7.50 -13.54 17.03
C THR A 95 7.95 -13.08 18.42
N LEU A 96 7.02 -12.58 19.24
CA LEU A 96 7.32 -12.17 20.60
C LEU A 96 7.74 -13.35 21.47
N THR A 97 7.09 -14.50 21.31
CA THR A 97 7.40 -15.71 22.06
C THR A 97 8.81 -16.22 21.75
N ARG A 98 9.27 -16.05 20.53
CA ARG A 98 10.59 -16.52 20.12
C ARG A 98 11.73 -15.71 20.72
N HIS A 99 11.45 -14.55 21.23
CA HIS A 99 12.48 -13.68 21.83
C HIS A 99 12.69 -13.94 23.33
N ASP A 100 11.94 -14.84 23.89
CA ASP A 100 12.11 -15.23 25.32
C ASP A 100 13.27 -16.28 25.51
#